data_a9c3e1ed8bca774510f7710ff4967619
#
_entry.id   a9c3e1ed8bca774510f7710ff4967619
#
_cell.length_a   1.000
_cell.length_b   1.000
_cell.length_c   1.000
_cell.angle_alpha   90.00
_cell.angle_beta   90.00
_cell.angle_gamma   90.00
#
_symmetry.space_group_name_H-M   'P 1'
#
loop_
_entity.id
_entity.type
_entity.pdbx_description
1 polymer ?
#
loop_
_entity_poly.entity_id
_entity_poly.type
_entity_poly.pdbx_seq_one_letter_code
_entity_poly.pdbx_strand_id
1 'polypeptide(L)'
;MILNLNQVTFRGFGEILPERADTVRFSERGAMLKSLSLNKNDEKVYQAEVSTWVRCTGGTAVISAAADGSSFRDFYLDKPVCVKGGTVFSLAAFMDTASVELVADVLPQALESRSREKSFHVSRKLKVERLYTFFYHEKEQGFLFPGESHSMLELTYVDQGTLHSVADGQDLFLEQGDMVLYGPNQWHMQYADIGVAPRYLTISFDASGYDLSKLLNHKFASPQRAVTLIRQMLQQYDHMDEYSDDMVLHLLSLVLLILLREADSPNNKLKTAHSLENENEIIRKAQQYITAHIRERLSVPLVARNAGVSPSYLTALFHKNLQISPGEYIRRIKLQESKQMIRENTMNFTEIAAALEYSTVHHFSRQFKEKFGITPSQYAKSVR
;
A
#
# COMPACT_ATOMS: atom_id res chain seq x y z
N MET A 1 -18.03 -11.53 -6.50
CA MET A 1 -19.22 -10.95 -5.79
C MET A 1 -20.42 -11.00 -6.73
N ILE A 2 -21.49 -11.68 -6.32
CA ILE A 2 -22.72 -11.78 -7.11
C ILE A 2 -23.51 -10.48 -6.91
N LEU A 3 -23.97 -9.91 -8.01
CA LEU A 3 -24.80 -8.70 -8.00
C LEU A 3 -26.29 -9.07 -8.00
N ASN A 4 -27.10 -8.26 -7.32
CA ASN A 4 -28.55 -8.34 -7.50
C ASN A 4 -28.90 -7.99 -8.93
N LEU A 5 -29.80 -8.79 -9.51
CA LEU A 5 -30.32 -8.55 -10.84
C LEU A 5 -31.30 -7.38 -10.81
N ASN A 6 -30.95 -6.25 -11.42
CA ASN A 6 -31.80 -5.09 -11.57
C ASN A 6 -31.56 -4.40 -12.91
N GLN A 7 -32.53 -3.59 -13.39
CA GLN A 7 -32.47 -2.95 -14.70
C GLN A 7 -31.22 -2.07 -14.90
N VAL A 8 -30.75 -1.38 -13.85
CA VAL A 8 -29.59 -0.49 -13.96
C VAL A 8 -28.31 -1.28 -14.20
N THR A 9 -28.10 -2.37 -13.45
CA THR A 9 -26.87 -3.16 -13.52
C THR A 9 -26.83 -4.10 -14.71
N PHE A 10 -27.99 -4.59 -15.20
CA PHE A 10 -28.11 -5.55 -16.30
C PHE A 10 -28.31 -4.89 -17.67
N ARG A 11 -28.67 -3.60 -17.75
CA ARG A 11 -29.00 -2.85 -18.99
C ARG A 11 -27.95 -3.00 -20.11
N GLY A 12 -26.68 -3.14 -19.76
CA GLY A 12 -25.60 -3.33 -20.74
C GLY A 12 -25.68 -4.67 -21.50
N PHE A 13 -26.30 -5.69 -20.90
CA PHE A 13 -26.33 -7.07 -21.38
C PHE A 13 -27.71 -7.50 -21.90
N GLY A 14 -28.77 -6.80 -21.45
CA GLY A 14 -30.14 -7.18 -21.76
C GLY A 14 -31.15 -6.42 -20.92
N GLU A 15 -32.31 -7.02 -20.76
CA GLU A 15 -33.42 -6.52 -19.96
C GLU A 15 -33.97 -7.59 -19.02
N ILE A 16 -34.56 -7.16 -17.91
CA ILE A 16 -35.22 -8.04 -16.95
C ILE A 16 -36.69 -8.10 -17.32
N LEU A 17 -37.24 -9.31 -17.27
CA LEU A 17 -38.62 -9.56 -17.58
C LEU A 17 -39.48 -9.64 -16.32
N PRO A 18 -40.79 -9.36 -16.44
CA PRO A 18 -41.73 -9.63 -15.38
C PRO A 18 -41.71 -11.11 -14.97
N GLU A 19 -41.88 -11.42 -13.68
CA GLU A 19 -41.85 -12.77 -13.13
C GLU A 19 -42.87 -13.74 -13.79
N ARG A 20 -43.94 -13.19 -14.38
CA ARG A 20 -44.98 -13.93 -15.09
C ARG A 20 -44.82 -13.90 -16.63
N ALA A 21 -43.61 -13.67 -17.13
CA ALA A 21 -43.37 -13.81 -18.56
C ALA A 21 -43.50 -15.32 -18.90
N ASP A 22 -44.72 -15.73 -19.24
CA ASP A 22 -45.04 -17.12 -19.58
C ASP A 22 -44.24 -17.52 -20.82
N THR A 23 -43.48 -18.60 -20.69
CA THR A 23 -42.78 -19.29 -21.80
C THR A 23 -43.74 -19.70 -22.93
N VAL A 24 -45.03 -19.85 -22.64
CA VAL A 24 -46.10 -20.18 -23.55
C VAL A 24 -46.20 -19.13 -24.71
N ARG A 25 -45.98 -17.85 -24.46
CA ARG A 25 -45.98 -16.81 -25.50
C ARG A 25 -44.85 -16.91 -26.51
N PHE A 26 -43.77 -17.62 -26.19
CA PHE A 26 -42.62 -17.78 -27.07
C PHE A 26 -42.66 -19.03 -27.91
N SER A 27 -43.28 -20.12 -27.39
CA SER A 27 -43.51 -21.36 -28.17
C SER A 27 -44.51 -21.16 -29.32
N GLU A 28 -45.43 -20.19 -29.21
CA GLU A 28 -46.42 -19.87 -30.26
C GLU A 28 -45.80 -19.23 -31.52
N ARG A 29 -44.53 -18.77 -31.44
CA ARG A 29 -43.80 -18.12 -32.55
C ARG A 29 -42.72 -18.99 -33.20
N GLY A 30 -42.63 -20.26 -32.84
CA GLY A 30 -41.61 -21.17 -33.38
C GLY A 30 -40.24 -21.05 -32.71
N ALA A 31 -40.16 -20.37 -31.56
CA ALA A 31 -38.93 -20.28 -30.80
C ALA A 31 -38.50 -21.65 -30.21
N MET A 32 -37.19 -21.89 -30.19
CA MET A 32 -36.62 -23.12 -29.66
C MET A 32 -36.45 -23.02 -28.14
N LEU A 33 -36.80 -24.10 -27.43
CA LEU A 33 -36.58 -24.25 -25.99
C LEU A 33 -35.46 -25.24 -25.72
N LYS A 34 -34.54 -24.88 -24.84
CA LYS A 34 -33.48 -25.75 -24.33
C LYS A 34 -33.44 -25.71 -22.81
N SER A 35 -33.69 -26.86 -22.18
CA SER A 35 -33.53 -27.02 -20.73
C SER A 35 -32.13 -27.48 -20.41
N LEU A 36 -31.54 -26.89 -19.38
CA LEU A 36 -30.19 -27.16 -18.92
C LEU A 36 -30.21 -27.57 -17.46
N SER A 37 -29.50 -28.65 -17.12
CA SER A 37 -29.09 -28.94 -15.77
C SER A 37 -27.68 -28.40 -15.54
N LEU A 38 -27.50 -27.61 -14.51
CA LEU A 38 -26.26 -26.98 -14.12
C LEU A 38 -25.74 -27.59 -12.82
N ASN A 39 -24.44 -27.81 -12.75
CA ASN A 39 -23.76 -28.20 -11.51
C ASN A 39 -22.87 -27.06 -11.02
N LYS A 40 -22.50 -27.07 -9.75
CA LYS A 40 -21.67 -26.05 -9.09
C LYS A 40 -20.34 -25.81 -9.78
N ASN A 41 -19.72 -26.85 -10.33
CA ASN A 41 -18.38 -26.80 -10.93
C ASN A 41 -18.42 -26.77 -12.46
N ASP A 42 -19.61 -26.66 -13.08
CA ASP A 42 -19.79 -26.71 -14.53
C ASP A 42 -20.35 -25.36 -15.03
N GLU A 43 -19.44 -24.48 -15.44
CA GLU A 43 -19.82 -23.22 -16.07
C GLU A 43 -20.04 -23.42 -17.58
N LYS A 44 -21.28 -23.30 -18.03
CA LYS A 44 -21.64 -23.38 -19.45
C LYS A 44 -21.65 -22.00 -20.07
N VAL A 45 -20.79 -21.77 -21.04
CA VAL A 45 -20.61 -20.49 -21.71
C VAL A 45 -21.33 -20.50 -23.06
N TYR A 46 -22.02 -19.44 -23.39
CA TYR A 46 -22.82 -19.26 -24.59
C TYR A 46 -22.53 -17.92 -25.25
N GLN A 47 -22.68 -17.85 -26.56
CA GLN A 47 -22.79 -16.62 -27.32
C GLN A 47 -24.22 -16.51 -27.86
N ALA A 48 -24.92 -15.44 -27.50
CA ALA A 48 -26.23 -15.13 -28.04
C ALA A 48 -26.10 -14.54 -29.43
N GLU A 49 -26.58 -15.20 -30.46
CA GLU A 49 -26.65 -14.62 -31.82
C GLU A 49 -27.83 -13.67 -31.94
N VAL A 50 -28.94 -14.02 -31.32
CA VAL A 50 -30.16 -13.23 -31.23
C VAL A 50 -30.58 -13.05 -29.77
N SER A 51 -31.59 -12.23 -29.53
CA SER A 51 -32.15 -12.10 -28.19
C SER A 51 -32.52 -13.45 -27.60
N THR A 52 -31.93 -13.79 -26.45
CA THR A 52 -32.10 -15.08 -25.79
C THR A 52 -32.71 -14.89 -24.41
N TRP A 53 -33.83 -15.52 -24.17
CA TRP A 53 -34.54 -15.53 -22.91
C TRP A 53 -33.95 -16.60 -21.98
N VAL A 54 -33.67 -16.22 -20.75
CA VAL A 54 -33.04 -17.10 -19.75
C VAL A 54 -33.84 -17.02 -18.46
N ARG A 55 -34.27 -18.17 -17.93
CA ARG A 55 -34.92 -18.23 -16.61
C ARG A 55 -34.41 -19.43 -15.79
N CYS A 56 -34.30 -19.23 -14.50
CA CYS A 56 -34.08 -20.32 -13.55
C CYS A 56 -35.43 -20.97 -13.24
N THR A 57 -35.52 -22.31 -13.39
CA THR A 57 -36.75 -23.08 -13.13
C THR A 57 -36.63 -23.96 -11.90
N GLY A 58 -35.44 -24.12 -11.35
CA GLY A 58 -35.19 -24.88 -10.12
C GLY A 58 -33.80 -24.65 -9.58
N GLY A 59 -33.66 -24.69 -8.25
CA GLY A 59 -32.40 -24.40 -7.59
C GLY A 59 -32.03 -22.92 -7.61
N THR A 60 -30.73 -22.64 -7.60
CA THR A 60 -30.18 -21.27 -7.57
C THR A 60 -29.12 -21.12 -8.67
N ALA A 61 -29.41 -20.30 -9.67
CA ALA A 61 -28.52 -20.07 -10.81
C ALA A 61 -27.89 -18.67 -10.77
N VAL A 62 -26.69 -18.60 -11.33
CA VAL A 62 -25.99 -17.35 -11.63
C VAL A 62 -25.83 -17.23 -13.12
N ILE A 63 -26.17 -16.06 -13.66
CA ILE A 63 -25.82 -15.65 -15.01
C ILE A 63 -24.66 -14.66 -14.94
N SER A 64 -23.63 -14.93 -15.72
CA SER A 64 -22.52 -14.00 -15.88
C SER A 64 -22.55 -13.48 -17.31
N ALA A 65 -22.47 -12.18 -17.49
CA ALA A 65 -22.58 -11.56 -18.82
C ALA A 65 -21.41 -10.62 -19.11
N ALA A 66 -20.92 -10.66 -20.34
CA ALA A 66 -19.87 -9.79 -20.86
C ALA A 66 -20.27 -9.24 -22.22
N ALA A 67 -20.23 -7.92 -22.41
CA ALA A 67 -20.52 -7.30 -23.67
C ALA A 67 -19.42 -7.51 -24.72
N ASP A 68 -18.17 -7.62 -24.25
CA ASP A 68 -16.95 -7.80 -25.08
C ASP A 68 -16.34 -9.21 -24.98
N GLY A 69 -16.99 -10.12 -24.26
CA GLY A 69 -16.50 -11.48 -24.00
C GLY A 69 -15.30 -11.57 -23.05
N SER A 70 -14.82 -10.46 -22.49
CA SER A 70 -13.62 -10.42 -21.63
C SER A 70 -13.91 -10.16 -20.16
N SER A 71 -14.83 -9.24 -19.87
CA SER A 71 -15.13 -8.75 -18.53
C SER A 71 -16.52 -9.18 -18.08
N PHE A 72 -16.61 -10.34 -17.43
CA PHE A 72 -17.86 -10.89 -16.94
C PHE A 72 -18.32 -10.24 -15.65
N ARG A 73 -19.63 -9.93 -15.57
CA ARG A 73 -20.33 -9.55 -14.33
C ARG A 73 -21.30 -10.65 -13.94
N ASP A 74 -21.31 -11.01 -12.67
CA ASP A 74 -22.11 -12.11 -12.12
C ASP A 74 -23.40 -11.55 -11.52
N PHE A 75 -24.54 -12.14 -11.91
CA PHE A 75 -25.87 -11.76 -11.42
C PHE A 75 -26.61 -12.99 -10.89
N TYR A 76 -27.29 -12.82 -9.78
CA TYR A 76 -28.21 -13.83 -9.27
C TYR A 76 -29.45 -13.88 -10.16
N LEU A 77 -29.69 -15.01 -10.80
CA LEU A 77 -30.79 -15.19 -11.75
C LEU A 77 -32.10 -15.50 -10.98
N ASP A 78 -32.60 -14.53 -10.23
CA ASP A 78 -33.87 -14.60 -9.49
C ASP A 78 -35.10 -14.20 -10.34
N LYS A 79 -34.88 -13.59 -11.49
CA LYS A 79 -35.91 -13.17 -12.45
C LYS A 79 -35.53 -13.58 -13.86
N PRO A 80 -36.53 -13.83 -14.71
CA PRO A 80 -36.25 -14.05 -16.13
C PRO A 80 -35.58 -12.84 -16.77
N VAL A 81 -34.61 -13.08 -17.65
CA VAL A 81 -33.92 -12.03 -18.42
C VAL A 81 -33.97 -12.30 -19.91
N CYS A 82 -33.89 -11.25 -20.69
CA CYS A 82 -33.64 -11.30 -22.13
C CYS A 82 -32.22 -10.81 -22.38
N VAL A 83 -31.30 -11.70 -22.73
CA VAL A 83 -29.93 -11.36 -23.10
C VAL A 83 -29.92 -10.85 -24.56
N LYS A 84 -29.25 -9.75 -24.82
CA LYS A 84 -29.14 -9.18 -26.19
C LYS A 84 -28.29 -10.06 -27.09
N GLY A 85 -28.63 -10.08 -28.39
CA GLY A 85 -27.77 -10.64 -29.41
C GLY A 85 -26.37 -10.00 -29.39
N GLY A 86 -25.33 -10.82 -29.65
CA GLY A 86 -23.93 -10.41 -29.55
C GLY A 86 -23.31 -10.56 -28.16
N THR A 87 -24.09 -10.74 -27.09
CA THR A 87 -23.60 -10.88 -25.72
C THR A 87 -23.05 -12.30 -25.47
N VAL A 88 -21.88 -12.38 -24.87
CA VAL A 88 -21.34 -13.64 -24.30
C VAL A 88 -21.82 -13.75 -22.86
N PHE A 89 -22.44 -14.88 -22.53
CA PHE A 89 -22.91 -15.13 -21.19
C PHE A 89 -22.58 -16.55 -20.72
N SER A 90 -22.50 -16.75 -19.44
CA SER A 90 -22.35 -18.07 -18.86
C SER A 90 -23.40 -18.33 -17.77
N LEU A 91 -23.69 -19.60 -17.55
CA LEU A 91 -24.63 -20.08 -16.56
C LEU A 91 -23.94 -21.11 -15.66
N ALA A 92 -24.14 -20.98 -14.34
CA ALA A 92 -23.64 -21.92 -13.36
C ALA A 92 -24.64 -22.08 -12.21
N ALA A 93 -24.63 -23.22 -11.53
CA ALA A 93 -25.36 -23.35 -10.28
C ALA A 93 -24.59 -22.63 -9.15
N PHE A 94 -25.31 -21.88 -8.31
CA PHE A 94 -24.72 -21.25 -7.12
C PHE A 94 -24.48 -22.29 -6.02
N MET A 95 -25.45 -23.17 -5.82
CA MET A 95 -25.37 -24.33 -4.91
C MET A 95 -25.03 -25.57 -5.74
N ASP A 96 -25.40 -26.75 -5.27
CA ASP A 96 -25.01 -28.03 -5.90
C ASP A 96 -25.56 -28.18 -7.32
N THR A 97 -26.83 -27.85 -7.53
CA THR A 97 -27.51 -27.95 -8.83
C THR A 97 -28.49 -26.80 -9.08
N ALA A 98 -28.73 -26.48 -10.34
CA ALA A 98 -29.81 -25.61 -10.76
C ALA A 98 -30.33 -26.02 -12.15
N SER A 99 -31.61 -25.72 -12.41
CA SER A 99 -32.24 -25.91 -13.70
C SER A 99 -32.53 -24.55 -14.35
N VAL A 100 -32.16 -24.40 -15.61
CA VAL A 100 -32.34 -23.18 -16.39
C VAL A 100 -32.92 -23.50 -17.75
N GLU A 101 -33.83 -22.66 -18.22
CA GLU A 101 -34.37 -22.72 -19.58
C GLU A 101 -33.85 -21.55 -20.42
N LEU A 102 -33.49 -21.87 -21.65
CA LEU A 102 -33.14 -20.93 -22.71
C LEU A 102 -34.22 -20.98 -23.79
N VAL A 103 -34.73 -19.81 -24.21
CA VAL A 103 -35.70 -19.70 -25.28
C VAL A 103 -35.22 -18.65 -26.27
N ALA A 104 -35.12 -19.00 -27.56
CA ALA A 104 -34.68 -18.08 -28.62
C ALA A 104 -35.12 -18.61 -29.98
N ASP A 105 -35.23 -17.72 -30.98
CA ASP A 105 -35.49 -18.12 -32.38
C ASP A 105 -34.32 -18.94 -32.96
N VAL A 106 -33.09 -18.62 -32.50
CA VAL A 106 -31.88 -19.39 -32.74
C VAL A 106 -31.21 -19.63 -31.39
N LEU A 107 -31.02 -20.90 -30.99
CA LEU A 107 -30.39 -21.20 -29.72
C LEU A 107 -28.94 -20.67 -29.67
N PRO A 108 -28.51 -20.13 -28.54
CA PRO A 108 -27.18 -19.58 -28.42
C PRO A 108 -26.13 -20.66 -28.62
N GLN A 109 -25.06 -20.30 -29.32
CA GLN A 109 -23.93 -21.18 -29.59
C GLN A 109 -23.21 -21.51 -28.28
N ALA A 110 -23.06 -22.78 -27.94
CA ALA A 110 -22.25 -23.21 -26.82
C ALA A 110 -20.77 -23.01 -27.17
N LEU A 111 -20.07 -22.22 -26.37
CA LEU A 111 -18.62 -22.10 -26.42
C LEU A 111 -18.02 -23.21 -25.55
N GLU A 112 -16.78 -23.62 -25.83
CA GLU A 112 -16.13 -24.68 -25.05
C GLU A 112 -16.22 -24.37 -23.57
N SER A 113 -16.76 -25.34 -22.79
CA SER A 113 -16.90 -25.21 -21.37
C SER A 113 -15.52 -25.12 -20.76
N ARG A 114 -15.17 -23.94 -20.27
CA ARG A 114 -14.01 -23.80 -19.40
C ARG A 114 -14.44 -24.34 -18.06
N SER A 115 -13.92 -25.50 -17.67
CA SER A 115 -13.96 -26.00 -16.31
C SER A 115 -13.26 -24.97 -15.41
N ARG A 116 -13.97 -23.92 -15.02
CA ARG A 116 -13.55 -22.96 -14.04
C ARG A 116 -14.28 -23.29 -12.76
N GLU A 117 -13.53 -23.62 -11.73
CA GLU A 117 -14.04 -23.58 -10.37
C GLU A 117 -14.46 -22.13 -10.07
N LYS A 118 -15.72 -21.79 -10.38
CA LYS A 118 -16.24 -20.45 -10.14
C LYS A 118 -16.71 -20.35 -8.70
N SER A 119 -15.86 -19.80 -7.89
CA SER A 119 -16.20 -19.51 -6.50
C SER A 119 -16.97 -18.18 -6.44
N PHE A 120 -18.23 -18.26 -6.03
CA PHE A 120 -19.09 -17.08 -5.83
C PHE A 120 -18.95 -16.46 -4.43
N HIS A 121 -18.05 -16.96 -3.61
CA HIS A 121 -17.81 -16.39 -2.28
C HIS A 121 -16.68 -15.35 -2.30
N VAL A 122 -16.80 -14.41 -1.40
CA VAL A 122 -15.75 -13.42 -1.16
C VAL A 122 -14.77 -14.03 -0.16
N SER A 123 -13.52 -14.16 -0.56
CA SER A 123 -12.43 -14.56 0.34
C SER A 123 -11.50 -13.38 0.61
N ARG A 124 -10.96 -13.36 1.82
CA ARG A 124 -9.96 -12.37 2.18
C ARG A 124 -8.65 -12.70 1.43
N LYS A 125 -8.13 -11.72 0.67
CA LYS A 125 -6.82 -11.84 0.03
C LYS A 125 -5.71 -11.25 0.92
N LEU A 126 -5.88 -10.00 1.37
CA LEU A 126 -4.96 -9.38 2.30
C LEU A 126 -5.18 -9.93 3.70
N LYS A 127 -4.11 -10.38 4.33
CA LYS A 127 -4.11 -10.82 5.73
C LYS A 127 -3.00 -10.08 6.45
N VAL A 128 -3.35 -9.31 7.48
CA VAL A 128 -2.42 -8.87 8.52
C VAL A 128 -2.45 -9.98 9.58
N GLU A 129 -1.36 -10.71 9.71
CA GLU A 129 -1.32 -11.94 10.50
C GLU A 129 -0.94 -11.68 11.94
N ARG A 130 -0.01 -10.75 12.14
CA ARG A 130 0.54 -10.38 13.46
C ARG A 130 0.87 -8.91 13.50
N LEU A 131 0.65 -8.31 14.66
CA LEU A 131 1.12 -6.99 15.01
C LEU A 131 2.14 -7.18 16.16
N TYR A 132 3.35 -6.66 15.97
CA TYR A 132 4.45 -6.80 16.92
C TYR A 132 4.57 -5.57 17.82
N THR A 133 4.47 -4.38 17.21
CA THR A 133 4.55 -3.12 17.94
C THR A 133 3.45 -2.17 17.50
N PHE A 134 2.99 -1.38 18.45
CA PHE A 134 2.08 -0.27 18.22
C PHE A 134 2.52 0.84 19.18
N PHE A 135 3.46 1.67 18.73
CA PHE A 135 4.08 2.67 19.58
C PHE A 135 3.66 4.08 19.17
N TYR A 136 2.99 4.76 20.07
CA TYR A 136 2.74 6.18 19.95
C TYR A 136 3.88 6.96 20.60
N HIS A 137 4.59 7.72 19.79
CA HIS A 137 5.78 8.46 20.18
C HIS A 137 5.48 9.93 20.36
N GLU A 138 5.80 10.46 21.54
CA GLU A 138 5.91 11.88 21.79
C GLU A 138 7.40 12.22 21.95
N LYS A 139 7.95 13.02 21.07
CA LYS A 139 9.39 13.29 21.01
C LYS A 139 9.67 14.77 21.27
N GLU A 140 10.85 15.03 21.84
CA GLU A 140 11.35 16.39 22.05
C GLU A 140 11.78 17.05 20.74
N GLN A 141 11.94 18.37 20.78
CA GLN A 141 12.46 19.14 19.66
C GLN A 141 13.84 18.66 19.21
N GLY A 142 14.04 18.55 17.89
CA GLY A 142 15.29 18.06 17.33
C GLY A 142 15.55 16.57 17.58
N PHE A 143 14.49 15.82 17.86
CA PHE A 143 14.52 14.36 18.02
C PHE A 143 15.28 13.68 16.89
N LEU A 144 16.03 12.65 17.25
CA LEU A 144 16.64 11.72 16.33
C LEU A 144 16.49 10.29 16.82
N PHE A 145 15.99 9.44 15.97
CA PHE A 145 16.13 7.99 16.06
C PHE A 145 17.29 7.55 15.15
N PRO A 146 18.33 6.89 15.66
CA PRO A 146 19.54 6.62 14.89
C PRO A 146 19.36 5.60 13.76
N GLY A 147 18.20 4.95 13.70
CA GLY A 147 17.84 3.98 12.67
C GLY A 147 17.94 2.54 13.15
N GLU A 148 17.15 1.71 12.50
CA GLU A 148 17.10 0.27 12.71
C GLU A 148 16.77 -0.47 11.42
N SER A 149 16.85 -1.80 11.48
CA SER A 149 16.41 -2.71 10.44
C SER A 149 15.88 -3.96 11.10
N HIS A 150 14.70 -4.41 10.71
CA HIS A 150 14.05 -5.60 11.23
C HIS A 150 13.30 -6.35 10.13
N SER A 151 12.92 -7.60 10.39
CA SER A 151 12.30 -8.48 9.40
C SER A 151 10.81 -8.22 9.13
N MET A 152 10.21 -7.27 9.84
CA MET A 152 8.78 -6.93 9.75
C MET A 152 8.55 -5.76 8.79
N LEU A 153 7.31 -5.61 8.30
CA LEU A 153 6.83 -4.36 7.73
C LEU A 153 6.62 -3.34 8.86
N GLU A 154 6.88 -2.05 8.60
CA GLU A 154 6.58 -0.98 9.55
C GLU A 154 5.87 0.18 8.86
N LEU A 155 4.72 0.57 9.42
CA LEU A 155 3.98 1.77 9.04
C LEU A 155 4.27 2.89 10.04
N THR A 156 4.75 4.02 9.53
CA THR A 156 4.87 5.27 10.29
C THR A 156 3.78 6.24 9.86
N TYR A 157 3.08 6.84 10.82
CA TYR A 157 2.05 7.86 10.66
C TYR A 157 2.38 9.07 11.51
N VAL A 158 2.38 10.27 10.93
CA VAL A 158 2.61 11.53 11.67
C VAL A 158 1.28 12.08 12.17
N ASP A 159 1.10 12.08 13.49
CA ASP A 159 -0.12 12.60 14.12
C ASP A 159 -0.04 14.11 14.37
N GLN A 160 1.14 14.62 14.73
CA GLN A 160 1.33 16.06 14.98
C GLN A 160 2.76 16.48 14.66
N GLY A 161 2.91 17.69 14.12
CA GLY A 161 4.21 18.25 13.73
C GLY A 161 4.70 17.71 12.41
N THR A 162 6.02 17.65 12.25
CA THR A 162 6.69 17.16 11.04
C THR A 162 7.78 16.17 11.41
N LEU A 163 8.05 15.21 10.52
CA LEU A 163 9.03 14.16 10.71
C LEU A 163 9.80 13.93 9.41
N HIS A 164 11.12 13.86 9.50
CA HIS A 164 11.95 13.33 8.44
C HIS A 164 12.05 11.81 8.58
N SER A 165 11.80 11.12 7.49
CA SER A 165 11.88 9.67 7.36
C SER A 165 12.92 9.32 6.32
N VAL A 166 14.01 8.68 6.72
CA VAL A 166 15.11 8.31 5.83
C VAL A 166 15.16 6.80 5.68
N ALA A 167 14.99 6.32 4.46
CA ALA A 167 15.14 4.92 4.10
C ALA A 167 15.60 4.81 2.64
N ASP A 168 16.40 3.80 2.31
CA ASP A 168 16.89 3.51 0.96
C ASP A 168 17.42 4.73 0.18
N GLY A 169 18.05 5.64 0.88
CA GLY A 169 18.62 6.81 0.26
C GLY A 169 17.65 7.97 0.02
N GLN A 170 16.42 7.87 0.46
CA GLN A 170 15.44 8.95 0.41
C GLN A 170 15.23 9.55 1.79
N ASP A 171 15.17 10.87 1.87
CA ASP A 171 14.70 11.62 3.02
C ASP A 171 13.33 12.19 2.67
N LEU A 172 12.28 11.57 3.19
CA LEU A 172 10.90 12.00 2.99
C LEU A 172 10.53 12.96 4.12
N PHE A 173 10.12 14.16 3.77
CA PHE A 173 9.55 15.11 4.71
C PHE A 173 8.05 14.82 4.87
N LEU A 174 7.69 14.33 6.06
CA LEU A 174 6.33 13.98 6.43
C LEU A 174 5.71 15.08 7.27
N GLU A 175 4.51 15.47 6.92
CA GLU A 175 3.67 16.43 7.63
C GLU A 175 2.56 15.70 8.39
N GLN A 176 1.82 16.42 9.19
CA GLN A 176 0.68 15.86 9.92
C GLN A 176 -0.32 15.17 8.97
N GLY A 177 -0.64 13.92 9.25
CA GLY A 177 -1.51 13.07 8.45
C GLY A 177 -0.78 12.19 7.44
N ASP A 178 0.49 12.46 7.16
CA ASP A 178 1.28 11.67 6.20
C ASP A 178 1.65 10.29 6.75
N MET A 179 1.84 9.35 5.83
CA MET A 179 2.21 7.98 6.13
C MET A 179 3.35 7.51 5.23
N VAL A 180 4.18 6.61 5.75
CA VAL A 180 5.20 5.86 5.00
C VAL A 180 5.23 4.42 5.48
N LEU A 181 5.50 3.48 4.56
CA LEU A 181 5.67 2.06 4.87
C LEU A 181 7.12 1.65 4.56
N TYR A 182 7.75 0.97 5.50
CA TYR A 182 9.06 0.34 5.34
C TYR A 182 8.92 -1.17 5.15
N GLY A 183 9.81 -1.73 4.32
CA GLY A 183 9.87 -3.16 4.03
C GLY A 183 10.68 -3.96 5.04
N PRO A 184 10.55 -5.30 4.99
CA PRO A 184 11.40 -6.18 5.78
C PRO A 184 12.89 -5.96 5.46
N ASN A 185 13.71 -5.90 6.52
CA ASN A 185 15.16 -5.66 6.47
C ASN A 185 15.57 -4.34 5.80
N GLN A 186 14.64 -3.42 5.59
CA GLN A 186 14.91 -2.08 5.11
C GLN A 186 15.42 -1.23 6.27
N TRP A 187 16.66 -0.71 6.14
CA TRP A 187 17.17 0.22 7.13
C TRP A 187 16.44 1.55 7.03
N HIS A 188 15.96 2.06 8.15
CA HIS A 188 15.25 3.33 8.22
C HIS A 188 15.60 4.08 9.50
N MET A 189 15.52 5.41 9.43
CA MET A 189 15.72 6.32 10.56
C MET A 189 14.73 7.47 10.50
N GLN A 190 14.51 8.12 11.63
CA GLN A 190 13.57 9.23 11.75
C GLN A 190 14.19 10.35 12.56
N TYR A 191 13.93 11.59 12.16
CA TYR A 191 14.37 12.76 12.90
C TYR A 191 13.42 13.95 12.70
N ALA A 192 13.47 14.91 13.61
CA ALA A 192 12.72 16.15 13.48
C ALA A 192 13.67 17.36 13.45
N ASP A 193 13.21 18.45 12.84
CA ASP A 193 13.93 19.70 12.82
C ASP A 193 13.96 20.36 14.22
N ILE A 194 14.90 21.29 14.39
CA ILE A 194 14.98 22.12 15.59
C ILE A 194 13.67 22.93 15.71
N GLY A 195 13.10 22.94 16.93
CA GLY A 195 11.84 23.62 17.18
C GLY A 195 10.59 22.79 16.91
N VAL A 196 10.73 21.59 16.33
CA VAL A 196 9.63 20.66 16.09
C VAL A 196 9.68 19.50 17.08
N ALA A 197 8.59 19.31 17.85
CA ALA A 197 8.36 18.18 18.73
C ALA A 197 7.30 17.26 18.09
N PRO A 198 7.70 16.22 17.35
CA PRO A 198 6.75 15.41 16.61
C PRO A 198 6.02 14.43 17.52
N ARG A 199 4.75 14.16 17.16
CA ARG A 199 3.99 13.01 17.64
C ARG A 199 3.70 12.11 16.47
N TYR A 200 4.05 10.85 16.57
CA TYR A 200 3.88 9.90 15.48
C TYR A 200 3.68 8.48 16.01
N LEU A 201 3.05 7.67 15.19
CA LEU A 201 2.76 6.27 15.46
C LEU A 201 3.66 5.40 14.59
N THR A 202 4.26 4.35 15.16
CA THR A 202 4.89 3.26 14.43
C THR A 202 4.16 1.96 14.71
N ILE A 203 3.91 1.18 13.66
CA ILE A 203 3.23 -0.11 13.74
C ILE A 203 4.06 -1.13 12.97
N SER A 204 4.63 -2.12 13.67
CA SER A 204 5.37 -3.21 13.03
C SER A 204 4.50 -4.45 12.96
N PHE A 205 4.43 -5.09 11.78
CA PHE A 205 3.49 -6.18 11.51
C PHE A 205 3.95 -7.11 10.38
N ASP A 206 3.31 -8.28 10.30
CA ASP A 206 3.38 -9.19 9.16
C ASP A 206 2.08 -9.14 8.35
N ALA A 207 2.21 -9.11 7.03
CA ALA A 207 1.07 -9.17 6.12
C ALA A 207 1.39 -10.01 4.88
N SER A 208 0.35 -10.66 4.35
CA SER A 208 0.44 -11.50 3.15
C SER A 208 -0.74 -11.27 2.20
N GLY A 209 -0.63 -11.77 0.96
CA GLY A 209 -1.71 -11.84 -0.01
C GLY A 209 -1.62 -10.86 -1.18
N TYR A 210 -1.30 -9.59 -0.99
CA TYR A 210 -0.98 -8.65 -2.05
C TYR A 210 0.50 -8.30 -2.06
N ASP A 211 1.01 -7.90 -3.21
CA ASP A 211 2.33 -7.29 -3.31
C ASP A 211 2.30 -5.91 -2.69
N LEU A 212 2.94 -5.78 -1.52
CA LEU A 212 3.06 -4.52 -0.79
C LEU A 212 4.32 -3.73 -1.16
N SER A 213 5.20 -4.27 -2.01
CA SER A 213 6.46 -3.62 -2.39
C SER A 213 6.24 -2.23 -3.00
N LYS A 214 5.12 -2.04 -3.72
CA LYS A 214 4.73 -0.75 -4.32
C LYS A 214 4.32 0.33 -3.31
N LEU A 215 4.14 -0.03 -2.04
CA LEU A 215 3.86 0.92 -0.97
C LEU A 215 5.13 1.39 -0.27
N LEU A 216 6.23 0.66 -0.44
CA LEU A 216 7.44 0.88 0.34
C LEU A 216 8.12 2.19 -0.04
N ASN A 217 8.61 2.87 0.99
CA ASN A 217 9.37 4.11 0.85
C ASN A 217 8.67 5.18 0.00
N HIS A 218 7.35 5.22 0.09
CA HIS A 218 6.49 6.17 -0.61
C HIS A 218 5.73 7.03 0.40
N LYS A 219 5.77 8.36 0.23
CA LYS A 219 4.97 9.28 1.03
C LYS A 219 3.52 9.25 0.55
N PHE A 220 2.62 8.85 1.43
CA PHE A 220 1.18 9.00 1.25
C PHE A 220 0.75 10.29 1.94
N ALA A 221 0.43 11.31 1.14
CA ALA A 221 0.10 12.64 1.64
C ALA A 221 -1.31 12.66 2.22
N SER A 222 -1.39 12.56 3.55
CA SER A 222 -2.61 12.70 4.35
C SER A 222 -3.87 12.01 3.77
N PRO A 223 -3.83 10.69 3.52
CA PRO A 223 -4.97 9.94 2.97
C PRO A 223 -6.09 9.90 4.00
N GLN A 224 -7.07 10.82 3.90
CA GLN A 224 -8.08 11.11 4.92
C GLN A 224 -8.82 9.88 5.45
N ARG A 225 -9.11 8.92 4.57
CA ARG A 225 -9.77 7.66 4.97
C ARG A 225 -8.86 6.79 5.82
N ALA A 226 -7.56 6.70 5.48
CA ALA A 226 -6.58 5.96 6.27
C ALA A 226 -6.30 6.67 7.61
N VAL A 227 -6.18 8.00 7.62
CA VAL A 227 -6.04 8.80 8.85
C VAL A 227 -7.20 8.54 9.83
N THR A 228 -8.44 8.47 9.32
CA THR A 228 -9.60 8.17 10.16
C THR A 228 -9.48 6.77 10.80
N LEU A 229 -9.03 5.78 10.04
CA LEU A 229 -8.84 4.41 10.56
C LEU A 229 -7.70 4.34 11.59
N ILE A 230 -6.61 5.05 11.37
CA ILE A 230 -5.51 5.15 12.36
C ILE A 230 -6.02 5.75 13.68
N ARG A 231 -6.83 6.81 13.62
CA ARG A 231 -7.44 7.39 14.83
C ARG A 231 -8.37 6.41 15.54
N GLN A 232 -9.13 5.59 14.80
CA GLN A 232 -9.93 4.53 15.39
C GLN A 232 -9.04 3.46 16.05
N MET A 233 -7.89 3.12 15.47
CA MET A 233 -6.93 2.20 16.10
C MET A 233 -6.40 2.78 17.42
N LEU A 234 -6.04 4.06 17.46
CA LEU A 234 -5.60 4.72 18.70
C LEU A 234 -6.68 4.69 19.78
N GLN A 235 -7.95 4.90 19.41
CA GLN A 235 -9.07 4.82 20.36
C GLN A 235 -9.27 3.41 20.93
N GLN A 236 -8.97 2.35 20.17
CA GLN A 236 -9.02 0.98 20.70
C GLN A 236 -7.99 0.75 21.81
N TYR A 237 -6.82 1.40 21.72
CA TYR A 237 -5.80 1.31 22.77
C TYR A 237 -6.18 2.01 24.08
N ASP A 238 -7.02 3.04 24.02
CA ASP A 238 -7.51 3.73 25.21
C ASP A 238 -8.52 2.89 26.03
N HIS A 239 -9.19 1.94 25.36
CA HIS A 239 -10.24 1.10 25.95
C HIS A 239 -10.16 -0.33 25.41
N MET A 240 -9.12 -1.07 25.82
CA MET A 240 -8.91 -2.46 25.39
C MET A 240 -9.92 -3.43 25.99
N ASP A 241 -10.50 -4.27 25.14
CA ASP A 241 -11.37 -5.40 25.48
C ASP A 241 -10.93 -6.68 24.75
N GLU A 242 -11.68 -7.77 24.88
CA GLU A 242 -11.35 -9.05 24.25
C GLU A 242 -11.39 -9.04 22.71
N TYR A 243 -11.96 -8.00 22.09
CA TYR A 243 -12.09 -7.84 20.62
C TYR A 243 -11.07 -6.86 20.03
N SER A 244 -10.34 -6.12 20.86
CA SER A 244 -9.50 -4.99 20.44
C SER A 244 -8.38 -5.41 19.50
N ASP A 245 -7.75 -6.57 19.72
CA ASP A 245 -6.68 -7.07 18.85
C ASP A 245 -7.19 -7.33 17.44
N ASP A 246 -8.33 -8.02 17.30
CA ASP A 246 -8.94 -8.28 16.00
C ASP A 246 -9.38 -6.97 15.32
N MET A 247 -9.95 -6.04 16.08
CA MET A 247 -10.34 -4.72 15.56
C MET A 247 -9.14 -3.97 14.99
N VAL A 248 -8.01 -3.92 15.70
CA VAL A 248 -6.78 -3.25 15.24
C VAL A 248 -6.23 -3.93 13.99
N LEU A 249 -6.14 -5.26 13.94
CA LEU A 249 -5.68 -6.01 12.76
C LEU A 249 -6.56 -5.76 11.53
N HIS A 250 -7.88 -5.66 11.71
CA HIS A 250 -8.81 -5.37 10.63
C HIS A 250 -8.72 -3.91 10.15
N LEU A 251 -8.58 -2.96 11.07
CA LEU A 251 -8.38 -1.54 10.74
C LEU A 251 -7.07 -1.34 9.97
N LEU A 252 -5.97 -1.98 10.40
CA LEU A 252 -4.70 -1.95 9.69
C LEU A 252 -4.81 -2.55 8.29
N SER A 253 -5.54 -3.67 8.15
CA SER A 253 -5.83 -4.25 6.84
C SER A 253 -6.56 -3.28 5.91
N LEU A 254 -7.52 -2.50 6.44
CA LEU A 254 -8.24 -1.47 5.66
C LEU A 254 -7.32 -0.30 5.29
N VAL A 255 -6.42 0.14 6.19
CA VAL A 255 -5.41 1.16 5.88
C VAL A 255 -4.56 0.71 4.69
N LEU A 256 -3.98 -0.49 4.74
CA LEU A 256 -3.16 -1.02 3.66
C LEU A 256 -3.93 -1.12 2.32
N LEU A 257 -5.20 -1.54 2.35
CA LEU A 257 -6.03 -1.58 1.13
C LEU A 257 -6.31 -0.20 0.54
N ILE A 258 -6.43 0.83 1.38
CA ILE A 258 -6.59 2.22 0.92
C ILE A 258 -5.30 2.69 0.26
N LEU A 259 -4.14 2.48 0.90
CA LEU A 259 -2.84 2.86 0.35
C LEU A 259 -2.56 2.13 -0.97
N LEU A 260 -2.89 0.83 -1.09
CA LEU A 260 -2.80 0.07 -2.34
C LEU A 260 -3.63 0.68 -3.47
N ARG A 261 -4.85 1.13 -3.18
CA ARG A 261 -5.70 1.80 -4.17
C ARG A 261 -5.14 3.15 -4.61
N GLU A 262 -4.55 3.90 -3.69
CA GLU A 262 -3.89 5.18 -4.01
C GLU A 262 -2.64 4.96 -4.87
N ALA A 263 -1.81 3.96 -4.54
CA ALA A 263 -0.65 3.59 -5.34
C ALA A 263 -1.02 3.13 -6.76
N ASP A 264 -2.14 2.43 -6.94
CA ASP A 264 -2.64 1.97 -8.24
C ASP A 264 -3.38 3.06 -9.05
N SER A 265 -3.61 4.24 -8.47
CA SER A 265 -4.33 5.33 -9.14
C SER A 265 -3.56 5.84 -10.37
N PRO A 266 -4.26 6.14 -11.51
CA PRO A 266 -3.61 6.62 -12.74
C PRO A 266 -2.76 7.87 -12.58
N ASN A 267 -3.07 8.73 -11.62
CA ASN A 267 -2.31 9.94 -11.32
C ASN A 267 -0.90 9.67 -10.77
N ASN A 268 -0.62 8.47 -10.27
CA ASN A 268 0.70 8.06 -9.77
C ASN A 268 1.58 7.36 -10.82
N LYS A 269 1.05 7.01 -12.01
CA LYS A 269 1.75 6.21 -13.03
C LYS A 269 2.75 6.98 -13.91
N LEU A 270 3.04 8.25 -13.66
CA LEU A 270 3.85 9.10 -14.55
C LEU A 270 5.34 9.23 -14.18
N LYS A 271 5.92 8.30 -13.41
CA LYS A 271 7.39 8.23 -13.24
C LYS A 271 7.88 6.86 -13.67
N THR A 272 8.70 6.84 -14.74
CA THR A 272 9.35 5.62 -15.25
C THR A 272 10.20 4.97 -14.16
N ALA A 273 9.80 3.80 -13.70
CA ALA A 273 10.40 3.05 -12.59
C ALA A 273 11.92 2.84 -12.73
N HIS A 274 12.42 2.58 -13.92
CA HIS A 274 13.82 2.21 -14.16
C HIS A 274 14.85 3.32 -13.94
N SER A 275 14.51 4.59 -14.18
CA SER A 275 15.44 5.71 -13.93
C SER A 275 15.49 6.08 -12.45
N LEU A 276 14.40 5.89 -11.73
CA LEU A 276 14.30 6.14 -10.28
C LEU A 276 15.03 5.06 -9.46
N GLU A 277 14.98 3.80 -9.87
CA GLU A 277 15.71 2.71 -9.21
C GLU A 277 17.22 2.91 -9.23
N ASN A 278 17.79 3.33 -10.37
CA ASN A 278 19.22 3.62 -10.47
C ASN A 278 19.66 4.82 -9.63
N GLU A 279 18.88 5.92 -9.63
CA GLU A 279 19.20 7.11 -8.83
C GLU A 279 19.12 6.80 -7.33
N ASN A 280 18.09 6.06 -6.90
CA ASN A 280 17.92 5.63 -5.53
C ASN A 280 19.03 4.69 -5.06
N GLU A 281 19.48 3.78 -5.91
CA GLU A 281 20.59 2.88 -5.61
C GLU A 281 21.92 3.64 -5.38
N ILE A 282 22.19 4.69 -6.17
CA ILE A 282 23.36 5.55 -6.01
C ILE A 282 23.31 6.30 -4.68
N ILE A 283 22.15 6.88 -4.34
CA ILE A 283 21.96 7.58 -3.07
C ILE A 283 22.13 6.63 -1.90
N ARG A 284 21.50 5.45 -1.96
CA ARG A 284 21.60 4.40 -0.95
C ARG A 284 23.06 4.00 -0.69
N LYS A 285 23.84 3.72 -1.75
CA LYS A 285 25.27 3.42 -1.63
C LYS A 285 26.05 4.55 -0.98
N ALA A 286 25.77 5.79 -1.37
CA ALA A 286 26.44 6.95 -0.79
C ALA A 286 26.13 7.10 0.71
N GLN A 287 24.89 6.93 1.11
CA GLN A 287 24.46 7.03 2.51
C GLN A 287 25.02 5.89 3.37
N GLN A 288 24.95 4.65 2.89
CA GLN A 288 25.55 3.50 3.56
C GLN A 288 27.05 3.70 3.79
N TYR A 289 27.75 4.20 2.74
CA TYR A 289 29.18 4.50 2.85
C TYR A 289 29.45 5.59 3.89
N ILE A 290 28.69 6.68 3.88
CA ILE A 290 28.80 7.77 4.87
C ILE A 290 28.60 7.24 6.28
N THR A 291 27.55 6.47 6.52
CA THR A 291 27.22 5.92 7.85
C THR A 291 28.31 4.96 8.35
N ALA A 292 28.79 4.05 7.50
CA ALA A 292 29.82 3.08 7.84
C ALA A 292 31.17 3.72 8.17
N HIS A 293 31.48 4.90 7.57
CA HIS A 293 32.78 5.58 7.70
C HIS A 293 32.66 6.94 8.39
N ILE A 294 31.61 7.12 9.24
CA ILE A 294 31.27 8.44 9.81
C ILE A 294 32.39 9.01 10.71
N ARG A 295 33.19 8.14 11.30
CA ARG A 295 34.35 8.48 12.16
C ARG A 295 35.62 8.67 11.35
N GLU A 296 35.55 8.60 10.02
CA GLU A 296 36.70 8.82 9.14
C GLU A 296 36.59 10.19 8.44
N ARG A 297 37.69 10.57 7.77
CA ARG A 297 37.73 11.80 6.97
C ARG A 297 36.93 11.63 5.69
N LEU A 298 35.65 11.95 5.73
CA LEU A 298 34.76 11.91 4.57
C LEU A 298 34.87 13.18 3.73
N SER A 299 34.84 12.99 2.40
CA SER A 299 34.72 14.07 1.42
C SER A 299 33.74 13.70 0.32
N VAL A 300 33.07 14.69 -0.28
CA VAL A 300 32.11 14.45 -1.37
C VAL A 300 32.74 13.67 -2.54
N PRO A 301 33.97 13.93 -2.98
CA PRO A 301 34.62 13.12 -4.00
C PRO A 301 34.82 11.65 -3.61
N LEU A 302 35.16 11.39 -2.35
CA LEU A 302 35.34 10.03 -1.85
C LEU A 302 34.03 9.25 -1.84
N VAL A 303 32.96 9.86 -1.35
CA VAL A 303 31.61 9.28 -1.34
C VAL A 303 31.11 9.01 -2.76
N ALA A 304 31.28 9.98 -3.66
CA ALA A 304 30.89 9.85 -5.07
C ALA A 304 31.60 8.68 -5.77
N ARG A 305 32.92 8.54 -5.52
CA ARG A 305 33.72 7.41 -6.06
C ARG A 305 33.15 6.06 -5.59
N ASN A 306 32.81 5.94 -4.30
CA ASN A 306 32.24 4.71 -3.76
C ASN A 306 30.84 4.41 -4.30
N ALA A 307 30.05 5.44 -4.59
CA ALA A 307 28.76 5.32 -5.24
C ALA A 307 28.84 5.09 -6.77
N GLY A 308 30.06 5.08 -7.36
CA GLY A 308 30.29 4.86 -8.78
C GLY A 308 29.90 6.03 -9.68
N VAL A 309 29.92 7.28 -9.16
CA VAL A 309 29.48 8.47 -9.91
C VAL A 309 30.43 9.65 -9.74
N SER A 310 30.23 10.69 -10.56
CA SER A 310 30.97 11.94 -10.39
C SER A 310 30.47 12.75 -9.18
N PRO A 311 31.35 13.58 -8.54
CA PRO A 311 30.90 14.42 -7.42
C PRO A 311 29.78 15.40 -7.79
N SER A 312 29.81 15.94 -9.02
CA SER A 312 28.76 16.84 -9.51
C SER A 312 27.42 16.13 -9.66
N TYR A 313 27.43 14.91 -10.19
CA TYR A 313 26.20 14.11 -10.34
C TYR A 313 25.65 13.67 -8.98
N LEU A 314 26.50 13.24 -8.05
CA LEU A 314 26.09 12.94 -6.68
C LEU A 314 25.45 14.17 -6.02
N THR A 315 26.06 15.36 -6.19
CA THR A 315 25.52 16.62 -5.65
C THR A 315 24.14 16.93 -6.23
N ALA A 316 23.96 16.77 -7.54
CA ALA A 316 22.67 16.96 -8.19
C ALA A 316 21.61 15.99 -7.69
N LEU A 317 21.96 14.69 -7.50
CA LEU A 317 21.06 13.69 -6.97
C LEU A 317 20.66 13.98 -5.52
N PHE A 318 21.60 14.38 -4.66
CA PHE A 318 21.31 14.76 -3.28
C PHE A 318 20.40 15.99 -3.22
N HIS A 319 20.65 17.02 -4.03
CA HIS A 319 19.73 18.17 -4.09
C HIS A 319 18.36 17.78 -4.63
N LYS A 320 18.29 16.94 -5.67
CA LYS A 320 17.03 16.51 -6.27
C LYS A 320 16.17 15.69 -5.29
N ASN A 321 16.77 14.74 -4.57
CA ASN A 321 16.05 13.74 -3.78
C ASN A 321 16.02 14.06 -2.28
N LEU A 322 17.05 14.74 -1.73
CA LEU A 322 17.19 15.03 -0.30
C LEU A 322 17.14 16.52 0.03
N GLN A 323 17.01 17.40 -0.98
CA GLN A 323 17.00 18.86 -0.87
C GLN A 323 18.21 19.45 -0.13
N ILE A 324 19.27 18.67 0.08
CA ILE A 324 20.53 19.10 0.73
C ILE A 324 21.73 18.63 -0.08
N SER A 325 22.91 19.24 0.16
CA SER A 325 24.16 18.76 -0.45
C SER A 325 24.70 17.51 0.28
N PRO A 326 25.52 16.67 -0.40
CA PRO A 326 26.21 15.55 0.26
C PRO A 326 27.06 15.99 1.46
N GLY A 327 27.70 17.15 1.37
CA GLY A 327 28.50 17.73 2.47
C GLY A 327 27.64 18.10 3.67
N GLU A 328 26.46 18.68 3.44
CA GLU A 328 25.48 18.94 4.48
C GLU A 328 24.96 17.64 5.11
N TYR A 329 24.70 16.62 4.30
CA TYR A 329 24.29 15.31 4.78
C TYR A 329 25.35 14.70 5.71
N ILE A 330 26.62 14.65 5.28
CA ILE A 330 27.75 14.18 6.12
C ILE A 330 27.79 14.95 7.45
N ARG A 331 27.67 16.27 7.41
CA ARG A 331 27.68 17.13 8.60
C ARG A 331 26.53 16.77 9.55
N ARG A 332 25.32 16.58 9.04
CA ARG A 332 24.15 16.20 9.83
C ARG A 332 24.37 14.85 10.51
N ILE A 333 24.84 13.83 9.78
CA ILE A 333 25.10 12.50 10.34
C ILE A 333 26.19 12.56 11.44
N LYS A 334 27.29 13.31 11.23
CA LYS A 334 28.33 13.51 12.27
C LYS A 334 27.77 14.16 13.54
N LEU A 335 26.92 15.17 13.41
CA LEU A 335 26.29 15.81 14.57
C LEU A 335 25.33 14.85 15.30
N GLN A 336 24.69 13.97 14.58
CA GLN A 336 23.81 12.95 15.15
C GLN A 336 24.62 11.90 15.91
N GLU A 337 25.68 11.37 15.32
CA GLU A 337 26.61 10.44 15.97
C GLU A 337 27.17 11.08 17.26
N SER A 338 27.46 12.39 17.23
CA SER A 338 27.94 13.07 18.43
C SER A 338 26.94 13.08 19.58
N LYS A 339 25.62 13.14 19.32
CA LYS A 339 24.60 13.01 20.39
C LYS A 339 24.64 11.65 21.05
N GLN A 340 24.86 10.59 20.27
CA GLN A 340 25.02 9.24 20.80
C GLN A 340 26.27 9.14 21.67
N MET A 341 27.43 9.62 21.18
CA MET A 341 28.68 9.61 21.94
C MET A 341 28.59 10.43 23.23
N ILE A 342 27.85 11.55 23.22
CA ILE A 342 27.60 12.35 24.44
C ILE A 342 26.75 11.57 25.45
N ARG A 343 25.72 10.84 25.01
CA ARG A 343 24.88 10.01 25.89
C ARG A 343 25.65 8.85 26.50
N GLU A 344 26.52 8.20 25.74
CA GLU A 344 27.39 7.11 26.21
C GLU A 344 28.41 7.58 27.25
N ASN A 345 28.71 8.89 27.25
CA ASN A 345 29.58 9.55 28.26
C ASN A 345 30.98 8.89 28.44
N THR A 346 31.48 8.26 27.38
CA THR A 346 32.78 7.59 27.35
C THR A 346 33.92 8.49 26.89
N MET A 347 33.57 9.63 26.25
CA MET A 347 34.51 10.58 25.66
C MET A 347 34.19 12.02 26.08
N ASN A 348 35.20 12.86 26.22
CA ASN A 348 35.00 14.29 26.36
C ASN A 348 34.74 14.97 25.01
N PHE A 349 34.30 16.22 25.01
CA PHE A 349 33.91 16.92 23.76
C PHE A 349 35.09 17.13 22.77
N THR A 350 36.31 17.21 23.25
CA THR A 350 37.51 17.31 22.40
C THR A 350 37.76 15.97 21.70
N GLU A 351 37.61 14.87 22.44
CA GLU A 351 37.73 13.51 21.89
C GLU A 351 36.61 13.21 20.90
N ILE A 352 35.36 13.60 21.19
CA ILE A 352 34.23 13.47 20.26
C ILE A 352 34.50 14.28 18.97
N ALA A 353 34.95 15.52 19.11
CA ALA A 353 35.26 16.35 17.94
C ALA A 353 36.39 15.71 17.09
N ALA A 354 37.42 15.16 17.73
CA ALA A 354 38.50 14.46 17.04
C ALA A 354 38.03 13.16 16.37
N ALA A 355 37.24 12.33 17.08
CA ALA A 355 36.69 11.08 16.56
C ALA A 355 35.76 11.29 15.35
N LEU A 356 35.10 12.43 15.28
CA LEU A 356 34.24 12.83 14.14
C LEU A 356 34.96 13.72 13.11
N GLU A 357 36.29 13.82 13.20
CA GLU A 357 37.10 14.58 12.23
C GLU A 357 36.72 16.07 12.10
N TYR A 358 36.32 16.72 13.21
CA TYR A 358 36.19 18.16 13.27
C TYR A 358 37.57 18.81 13.46
N SER A 359 37.79 19.92 12.79
CA SER A 359 39.07 20.65 12.87
C SER A 359 39.40 21.16 14.29
N THR A 360 38.36 21.50 15.06
CA THR A 360 38.45 21.92 16.46
C THR A 360 37.18 21.62 17.24
N VAL A 361 37.30 21.50 18.58
CA VAL A 361 36.14 21.38 19.47
C VAL A 361 35.20 22.60 19.40
N HIS A 362 35.75 23.79 19.11
CA HIS A 362 34.97 24.99 18.92
C HIS A 362 34.12 24.95 17.64
N HIS A 363 34.71 24.43 16.55
CA HIS A 363 33.97 24.21 15.31
C HIS A 363 32.82 23.20 15.50
N PHE A 364 33.10 22.09 16.16
CA PHE A 364 32.08 21.09 16.56
C PHE A 364 30.98 21.75 17.40
N SER A 365 31.35 22.42 18.50
CA SER A 365 30.37 23.01 19.44
C SER A 365 29.48 24.05 18.76
N ARG A 366 30.03 24.86 17.87
CA ARG A 366 29.26 25.84 17.09
C ARG A 366 28.26 25.14 16.17
N GLN A 367 28.69 24.15 15.40
CA GLN A 367 27.79 23.41 14.49
C GLN A 367 26.71 22.63 15.26
N PHE A 368 27.07 22.05 16.40
CA PHE A 368 26.13 21.39 17.29
C PHE A 368 25.04 22.36 17.78
N LYS A 369 25.45 23.54 18.27
CA LYS A 369 24.52 24.57 18.70
C LYS A 369 23.65 25.11 17.55
N GLU A 370 24.24 25.34 16.37
CA GLU A 370 23.50 25.74 15.17
C GLU A 370 22.43 24.70 14.79
N LYS A 371 22.74 23.40 14.90
CA LYS A 371 21.80 22.32 14.54
C LYS A 371 20.77 22.03 15.62
N PHE A 372 21.15 22.05 16.90
CA PHE A 372 20.27 21.58 17.99
C PHE A 372 19.79 22.68 18.94
N GLY A 373 20.15 23.94 18.68
CA GLY A 373 19.74 25.09 19.51
C GLY A 373 20.48 25.21 20.83
N ILE A 374 21.11 24.16 21.33
CA ILE A 374 21.81 24.09 22.62
C ILE A 374 23.27 23.61 22.40
N THR A 375 24.15 23.94 23.35
CA THR A 375 25.55 23.50 23.28
C THR A 375 25.68 22.01 23.63
N PRO A 376 26.79 21.33 23.23
CA PRO A 376 27.06 19.95 23.67
C PRO A 376 27.02 19.77 25.17
N SER A 377 27.53 20.78 25.94
CA SER A 377 27.51 20.76 27.41
C SER A 377 26.11 20.85 28.00
N GLN A 378 25.24 21.68 27.39
CA GLN A 378 23.83 21.77 27.80
C GLN A 378 23.10 20.48 27.48
N TYR A 379 23.34 19.90 26.28
CA TYR A 379 22.77 18.62 25.91
C TYR A 379 23.22 17.49 26.86
N ALA A 380 24.51 17.42 27.19
CA ALA A 380 25.03 16.42 28.14
C ALA A 380 24.35 16.50 29.53
N LYS A 381 24.00 17.71 29.98
CA LYS A 381 23.26 17.92 31.26
C LYS A 381 21.79 17.52 31.18
N SER A 382 21.16 17.58 29.99
CA SER A 382 19.74 17.25 29.80
C SER A 382 19.49 15.74 29.66
N VAL A 383 20.52 14.96 29.36
CA VAL A 383 20.42 13.49 29.13
C VAL A 383 21.05 12.65 30.22
N ARG A 384 21.57 13.28 31.25
CA ARG A 384 22.03 12.69 32.50
C ARG A 384 20.95 12.80 33.57
#